data_eff001113a7de4de04b1f3ee19836cd8
#
_entry.id   eff001113a7de4de04b1f3ee19836cd8
#
_cell.length_a   1.000
_cell.length_b   1.000
_cell.length_c   1.000
_cell.angle_alpha   90.00
_cell.angle_beta   90.00
_cell.angle_gamma   90.00
#
_symmetry.space_group_name_H-M   'P 1'
#
loop_
_entity.id
_entity.type
_entity.pdbx_description
1 polymer ?
#
loop_
_entity_poly.entity_id
_entity_poly.type
_entity_poly.pdbx_seq_one_letter_code
_entity_poly.pdbx_strand_id
1 'polypeptide(L)'
;AKLLTKEIAKPTMANFSPYFWAPVFSFILALLLWQLYPSLFSTSYFKWGILFFLCVSSLNVYGTLLAGWASNSKYALLGSLRAIAQTISYEISMALILLFPLFIMTTFSYIELNENQEAVWMTFLMLPLSFMWFVTCIAETNR
;
A
#
# COMPACT_ATOMS: atom_id res chain seq x y z
N ALA A 1 16.37 18.40 -2.62
CA ALA A 1 17.84 18.56 -2.47
C ALA A 1 18.29 18.56 -1.03
N LYS A 2 17.70 19.36 -0.12
CA LYS A 2 18.11 19.47 1.29
C LYS A 2 18.13 18.12 2.05
N LEU A 3 17.15 17.25 1.82
CA LEU A 3 17.07 15.93 2.46
C LEU A 3 18.14 14.95 1.96
N LEU A 4 18.57 15.07 0.71
CA LEU A 4 19.61 14.21 0.13
C LEU A 4 21.04 14.58 0.60
N THR A 5 21.25 15.84 0.97
CA THR A 5 22.56 16.35 1.41
C THR A 5 22.72 16.35 2.94
N LYS A 6 21.66 16.00 3.69
CA LYS A 6 21.70 15.96 5.14
C LYS A 6 22.41 14.71 5.64
N GLU A 7 23.17 14.83 6.73
CA GLU A 7 23.82 13.70 7.38
C GLU A 7 22.80 12.63 7.83
N ILE A 8 23.17 11.36 7.63
CA ILE A 8 22.36 10.21 8.06
C ILE A 8 22.50 10.05 9.57
N ALA A 9 21.41 10.28 10.30
CA ALA A 9 21.36 10.04 11.74
C ALA A 9 21.34 8.53 12.02
N LYS A 10 22.36 8.03 12.73
CA LYS A 10 22.43 6.64 13.18
C LYS A 10 22.13 6.58 14.68
N PRO A 11 21.07 5.87 15.12
CA PRO A 11 20.84 5.64 16.54
C PRO A 11 21.96 4.79 17.13
N THR A 12 22.49 5.17 18.27
CA THR A 12 23.65 4.50 18.91
C THR A 12 23.33 3.07 19.39
N MET A 13 22.08 2.82 19.77
CA MET A 13 21.62 1.53 20.32
C MET A 13 20.80 0.68 19.33
N ALA A 14 20.72 1.08 18.06
CA ALA A 14 19.94 0.36 17.07
C ALA A 14 20.66 -0.89 16.55
N ASN A 15 19.89 -1.93 16.25
CA ASN A 15 20.35 -3.07 15.49
C ASN A 15 20.55 -2.66 14.03
N PHE A 16 21.78 -2.46 13.62
CA PHE A 16 22.14 -1.85 12.34
C PHE A 16 21.61 -2.61 11.13
N SER A 17 21.72 -3.94 11.11
CA SER A 17 21.33 -4.77 9.97
C SER A 17 19.82 -4.66 9.65
N PRO A 18 18.86 -4.95 10.56
CA PRO A 18 17.44 -4.83 10.26
C PRO A 18 17.00 -3.37 10.07
N TYR A 19 17.66 -2.41 10.72
CA TYR A 19 17.40 -0.99 10.54
C TYR A 19 17.67 -0.52 9.11
N PHE A 20 18.76 -1.01 8.51
CA PHE A 20 19.10 -0.68 7.12
C PHE A 20 18.21 -1.40 6.11
N TRP A 21 17.82 -2.65 6.39
CA TRP A 21 16.99 -3.44 5.46
C TRP A 21 15.52 -3.02 5.42
N ALA A 22 14.98 -2.42 6.49
CA ALA A 22 13.57 -2.02 6.55
C ALA A 22 13.16 -1.04 5.42
N PRO A 23 13.85 0.08 5.17
CA PRO A 23 13.50 0.97 4.06
C PRO A 23 13.76 0.36 2.68
N VAL A 24 14.77 -0.50 2.55
CA VAL A 24 15.04 -1.22 1.30
C VAL A 24 13.88 -2.16 0.97
N PHE A 25 13.39 -2.89 1.95
CA PHE A 25 12.25 -3.78 1.81
C PHE A 25 10.98 -3.01 1.38
N SER A 26 10.63 -1.91 2.05
CA SER A 26 9.47 -1.09 1.67
C SER A 26 9.62 -0.49 0.27
N PHE A 27 10.82 -0.11 -0.14
CA PHE A 27 11.09 0.40 -1.48
C PHE A 27 10.90 -0.68 -2.56
N ILE A 28 11.39 -1.91 -2.32
CA ILE A 28 11.18 -3.03 -3.24
C ILE A 28 9.69 -3.32 -3.43
N LEU A 29 8.90 -3.33 -2.33
CA LEU A 29 7.45 -3.54 -2.40
C LEU A 29 6.75 -2.44 -3.21
N ALA A 30 7.16 -1.18 -3.04
CA ALA A 30 6.63 -0.07 -3.81
C ALA A 30 6.90 -0.22 -5.32
N LEU A 31 8.10 -0.67 -5.70
CA LEU A 31 8.44 -0.93 -7.10
C LEU A 31 7.63 -2.12 -7.68
N LEU A 32 7.37 -3.14 -6.88
CA LEU A 32 6.51 -4.26 -7.29
C LEU A 32 5.08 -3.81 -7.58
N LEU A 33 4.54 -2.88 -6.79
CA LEU A 33 3.21 -2.32 -7.03
C LEU A 33 3.15 -1.52 -8.34
N TRP A 34 4.22 -0.90 -8.75
CA TRP A 34 4.26 -0.14 -10.00
C TRP A 34 4.09 -1.01 -11.25
N GLN A 35 4.44 -2.28 -11.19
CA GLN A 35 4.25 -3.23 -12.29
C GLN A 35 2.78 -3.54 -12.59
N LEU A 36 1.88 -3.25 -11.66
CA LEU A 36 0.45 -3.52 -11.80
C LEU A 36 -0.29 -2.46 -12.61
N TYR A 37 0.28 -1.28 -12.78
CA TYR A 37 -0.40 -0.19 -13.50
C TYR A 37 -0.61 -0.55 -14.97
N PRO A 38 -1.86 -0.48 -15.46
CA PRO A 38 -2.16 -0.73 -16.85
C PRO A 38 -1.51 0.36 -17.72
N SER A 39 -0.65 -0.05 -18.63
CA SER A 39 -0.04 0.81 -19.64
C SER A 39 -0.31 0.25 -21.02
N LEU A 40 -0.25 1.11 -22.05
CA LEU A 40 -0.42 0.69 -23.46
C LEU A 40 0.57 -0.40 -23.89
N PHE A 41 1.73 -0.45 -23.23
CA PHE A 41 2.80 -1.44 -23.46
C PHE A 41 3.05 -2.24 -22.18
N SER A 42 2.01 -2.85 -21.62
CA SER A 42 2.17 -3.69 -20.44
C SER A 42 3.01 -4.93 -20.78
N THR A 43 4.15 -5.07 -20.10
CA THR A 43 5.08 -6.21 -20.26
C THR A 43 4.57 -7.46 -19.57
N SER A 44 3.64 -7.33 -18.63
CA SER A 44 3.12 -8.43 -17.82
C SER A 44 1.60 -8.34 -17.67
N TYR A 45 0.91 -9.42 -18.00
CA TYR A 45 -0.53 -9.55 -17.78
C TYR A 45 -0.78 -10.31 -16.46
N PHE A 46 -1.36 -9.61 -15.49
CA PHE A 46 -1.74 -10.22 -14.22
C PHE A 46 -3.26 -10.46 -14.17
N LYS A 47 -3.67 -11.70 -14.35
CA LYS A 47 -5.08 -12.10 -14.23
C LYS A 47 -5.68 -11.75 -12.85
N TRP A 48 -4.89 -11.84 -11.79
CA TRP A 48 -5.28 -11.57 -10.41
C TRP A 48 -4.62 -10.30 -9.87
N GLY A 49 -4.51 -9.26 -10.70
CA GLY A 49 -3.78 -8.04 -10.37
C GLY A 49 -4.24 -7.35 -9.08
N ILE A 50 -5.55 -7.28 -8.83
CA ILE A 50 -6.10 -6.64 -7.64
C ILE A 50 -5.79 -7.43 -6.37
N LEU A 51 -5.85 -8.77 -6.43
CA LEU A 51 -5.47 -9.59 -5.27
C LEU A 51 -3.97 -9.46 -4.98
N PHE A 52 -3.16 -9.40 -6.02
CA PHE A 52 -1.72 -9.15 -5.86
C PHE A 52 -1.44 -7.78 -5.24
N PHE A 53 -2.19 -6.75 -5.64
CA PHE A 53 -2.11 -5.43 -5.01
C PHE A 53 -2.38 -5.49 -3.51
N LEU A 54 -3.47 -6.13 -3.09
CA LEU A 54 -3.82 -6.27 -1.67
C LEU A 54 -2.78 -7.09 -0.89
N CYS A 55 -2.22 -8.14 -1.50
CA CYS A 55 -1.15 -8.92 -0.86
C CYS A 55 0.14 -8.10 -0.66
N VAL A 56 0.54 -7.31 -1.65
CA VAL A 56 1.78 -6.52 -1.54
C VAL A 56 1.61 -5.33 -0.62
N SER A 57 0.42 -4.69 -0.59
CA SER A 57 0.12 -3.62 0.35
C SER A 57 0.20 -4.10 1.80
N SER A 58 -0.37 -5.29 2.10
CA SER A 58 -0.29 -5.88 3.44
C SER A 58 1.15 -6.23 3.86
N LEU A 59 2.01 -6.59 2.93
CA LEU A 59 3.43 -6.82 3.22
C LEU A 59 4.18 -5.53 3.61
N ASN A 60 3.74 -4.37 3.15
CA ASN A 60 4.39 -3.09 3.48
C ASN A 60 4.34 -2.76 4.98
N VAL A 61 3.36 -3.30 5.70
CA VAL A 61 3.22 -3.17 7.15
C VAL A 61 4.44 -3.75 7.89
N TYR A 62 5.04 -4.82 7.38
CA TYR A 62 6.23 -5.42 7.97
C TYR A 62 7.47 -4.51 7.87
N GLY A 63 7.55 -3.65 6.86
CA GLY A 63 8.61 -2.65 6.74
C GLY A 63 8.60 -1.66 7.92
N THR A 64 7.42 -1.17 8.30
CA THR A 64 7.26 -0.26 9.46
C THR A 64 7.52 -0.95 10.79
N LEU A 65 7.10 -2.22 10.93
CA LEU A 65 7.39 -3.03 12.11
C LEU A 65 8.90 -3.24 12.30
N LEU A 66 9.60 -3.64 11.24
CA LEU A 66 11.04 -3.86 11.28
C LEU A 66 11.79 -2.59 11.63
N ALA A 67 11.40 -1.44 11.09
CA ALA A 67 12.01 -0.14 11.41
C ALA A 67 11.84 0.21 12.90
N GLY A 68 10.63 0.04 13.45
CA GLY A 68 10.35 0.32 14.86
C GLY A 68 11.09 -0.63 15.81
N TRP A 69 11.13 -1.91 15.50
CA TRP A 69 11.83 -2.91 16.29
C TRP A 69 13.35 -2.73 16.24
N ALA A 70 13.90 -2.48 15.05
CA ALA A 70 15.33 -2.32 14.83
C ALA A 70 15.92 -1.07 15.52
N SER A 71 15.11 -0.04 15.75
CA SER A 71 15.54 1.17 16.47
C SER A 71 15.89 0.93 17.95
N ASN A 72 15.47 -0.22 18.51
CA ASN A 72 15.71 -0.65 19.89
C ASN A 72 15.33 0.42 20.94
N SER A 73 14.26 1.18 20.67
CA SER A 73 13.69 2.15 21.61
C SER A 73 12.24 1.81 21.92
N LYS A 74 11.86 1.87 23.20
CA LYS A 74 10.50 1.54 23.65
C LYS A 74 9.43 2.41 22.99
N TYR A 75 9.72 3.70 22.84
CA TYR A 75 8.78 4.66 22.24
C TYR A 75 8.66 4.49 20.72
N ALA A 76 9.74 4.16 20.03
CA ALA A 76 9.67 3.88 18.59
C ALA A 76 8.89 2.59 18.31
N LEU A 77 9.04 1.56 19.16
CA LEU A 77 8.26 0.33 19.05
C LEU A 77 6.76 0.59 19.27
N LEU A 78 6.39 1.35 20.29
CA LEU A 78 4.99 1.71 20.52
C LEU A 78 4.42 2.54 19.36
N GLY A 79 5.20 3.48 18.82
CA GLY A 79 4.81 4.27 17.64
C GLY A 79 4.59 3.41 16.40
N SER A 80 5.47 2.46 16.13
CA SER A 80 5.32 1.54 15.00
C SER A 80 4.13 0.61 15.16
N LEU A 81 3.88 0.05 16.35
CA LEU A 81 2.70 -0.79 16.61
C LEU A 81 1.39 -0.02 16.42
N ARG A 82 1.35 1.25 16.83
CA ARG A 82 0.18 2.10 16.60
C ARG A 82 -0.04 2.36 15.11
N ALA A 83 1.00 2.66 14.36
CA ALA A 83 0.92 2.87 12.91
C ALA A 83 0.45 1.60 12.20
N ILE A 84 0.98 0.43 12.57
CA ILE A 84 0.61 -0.86 12.03
C ILE A 84 -0.86 -1.19 12.29
N ALA A 85 -1.32 -1.02 13.53
CA ALA A 85 -2.71 -1.26 13.87
C ALA A 85 -3.67 -0.40 13.05
N GLN A 86 -3.30 0.86 12.80
CA GLN A 86 -4.06 1.76 11.94
C GLN A 86 -4.07 1.28 10.48
N THR A 87 -2.93 0.99 9.88
CA THR A 87 -2.84 0.57 8.48
C THR A 87 -3.60 -0.74 8.23
N ILE A 88 -3.45 -1.76 9.09
CA ILE A 88 -4.18 -3.03 8.95
C ILE A 88 -5.69 -2.82 9.03
N SER A 89 -6.16 -2.00 9.98
CA SER A 89 -7.60 -1.75 10.15
C SER A 89 -8.23 -1.09 8.90
N TYR A 90 -7.54 -0.13 8.30
CA TYR A 90 -8.05 0.55 7.10
C TYR A 90 -7.84 -0.26 5.82
N GLU A 91 -6.82 -1.09 5.74
CA GLU A 91 -6.60 -1.99 4.62
C GLU A 91 -7.73 -3.03 4.47
N ILE A 92 -8.22 -3.58 5.57
CA ILE A 92 -9.37 -4.50 5.56
C ILE A 92 -10.62 -3.79 5.04
N SER A 93 -10.88 -2.57 5.50
CA SER A 93 -12.02 -1.77 5.04
C SER A 93 -11.92 -1.44 3.54
N MET A 94 -10.73 -1.07 3.08
CA MET A 94 -10.46 -0.79 1.67
C MET A 94 -10.66 -2.04 0.81
N ALA A 95 -10.19 -3.20 1.25
CA ALA A 95 -10.38 -4.47 0.55
C ALA A 95 -11.87 -4.82 0.38
N LEU A 96 -12.68 -4.64 1.43
CA LEU A 96 -14.14 -4.87 1.36
C LEU A 96 -14.83 -3.91 0.38
N ILE A 97 -14.44 -2.65 0.35
CA ILE A 97 -14.99 -1.67 -0.59
C ILE A 97 -14.63 -2.04 -2.04
N LEU A 98 -13.39 -2.49 -2.28
CA LEU A 98 -12.93 -2.91 -3.61
C LEU A 98 -13.60 -4.20 -4.11
N LEU A 99 -14.06 -5.07 -3.22
CA LEU A 99 -14.77 -6.29 -3.63
C LEU A 99 -16.09 -5.98 -4.35
N PHE A 100 -16.78 -4.91 -4.00
CA PHE A 100 -18.07 -4.58 -4.61
C PHE A 100 -17.98 -4.31 -6.12
N PRO A 101 -17.11 -3.40 -6.63
CA PRO A 101 -16.92 -3.23 -8.06
C PRO A 101 -16.41 -4.49 -8.75
N LEU A 102 -15.59 -5.30 -8.08
CA LEU A 102 -15.09 -6.55 -8.63
C LEU A 102 -16.21 -7.58 -8.87
N PHE A 103 -17.16 -7.65 -7.97
CA PHE A 103 -18.34 -8.52 -8.16
C PHE A 103 -19.21 -8.06 -9.33
N ILE A 104 -19.37 -6.76 -9.54
CA ILE A 104 -20.15 -6.25 -10.68
C ILE A 104 -19.45 -6.54 -12.01
N MET A 105 -18.13 -6.30 -12.07
CA MET A 105 -17.34 -6.47 -13.28
C MET A 105 -16.92 -7.93 -13.55
N THR A 106 -17.01 -8.80 -12.53
CA THR A 106 -16.60 -10.23 -12.57
C THR A 106 -15.16 -10.46 -13.02
N THR A 107 -14.30 -9.46 -12.93
CA THR A 107 -12.90 -9.51 -13.36
C THR A 107 -11.96 -9.01 -12.26
N PHE A 108 -10.76 -9.60 -12.17
CA PHE A 108 -9.72 -9.23 -11.21
C PHE A 108 -8.50 -8.59 -11.88
N SER A 109 -8.52 -8.44 -13.21
CA SER A 109 -7.44 -7.83 -13.97
C SER A 109 -7.67 -6.33 -14.12
N TYR A 110 -6.63 -5.52 -13.93
CA TYR A 110 -6.71 -4.05 -14.10
C TYR A 110 -7.01 -3.63 -15.54
N ILE A 111 -6.54 -4.38 -16.52
CA ILE A 111 -6.75 -4.08 -17.95
C ILE A 111 -8.22 -4.25 -18.30
N GLU A 112 -8.82 -5.38 -17.99
CA GLU A 112 -10.24 -5.63 -18.22
C GLU A 112 -11.15 -4.68 -17.46
N LEU A 113 -10.77 -4.30 -16.23
CA LEU A 113 -11.50 -3.28 -15.48
C LEU A 113 -11.49 -1.92 -16.17
N ASN A 114 -10.36 -1.54 -16.77
CA ASN A 114 -10.25 -0.28 -17.49
C ASN A 114 -11.09 -0.28 -18.77
N GLU A 115 -11.06 -1.36 -19.53
CA GLU A 115 -11.86 -1.53 -20.74
C GLU A 115 -13.37 -1.51 -20.43
N ASN A 116 -13.80 -2.16 -19.38
CA ASN A 116 -15.22 -2.19 -18.99
C ASN A 116 -15.75 -0.81 -18.48
N GLN A 117 -14.87 0.15 -18.21
CA GLN A 117 -15.26 1.51 -17.77
C GLN A 117 -15.37 2.53 -18.92
N GLU A 118 -15.18 2.14 -20.17
CA GLU A 118 -15.22 3.07 -21.31
C GLU A 118 -16.57 3.79 -21.45
N ALA A 119 -17.69 3.08 -21.18
CA ALA A 119 -19.02 3.63 -21.33
C ALA A 119 -19.44 4.53 -20.16
N VAL A 120 -19.22 4.08 -18.93
CA VAL A 120 -19.60 4.81 -17.69
C VAL A 120 -18.55 4.55 -16.61
N TRP A 121 -18.09 5.62 -15.99
CA TRP A 121 -17.16 5.50 -14.86
C TRP A 121 -17.85 4.91 -13.64
N MET A 122 -17.31 3.83 -13.11
CA MET A 122 -17.81 3.15 -11.90
C MET A 122 -17.97 4.08 -10.71
N THR A 123 -17.14 5.10 -10.60
CA THR A 123 -17.19 6.11 -9.53
C THR A 123 -18.55 6.78 -9.44
N PHE A 124 -19.19 7.07 -10.57
CA PHE A 124 -20.53 7.70 -10.60
C PHE A 124 -21.64 6.72 -10.24
N LEU A 125 -21.54 5.46 -10.63
CA LEU A 125 -22.52 4.44 -10.29
C LEU A 125 -22.52 4.13 -8.79
N MET A 126 -21.38 4.28 -8.12
CA MET A 126 -21.19 3.92 -6.71
C MET A 126 -20.68 5.10 -5.89
N LEU A 127 -21.30 6.27 -6.04
CA LEU A 127 -20.92 7.50 -5.33
C LEU A 127 -20.66 7.32 -3.82
N PRO A 128 -21.53 6.68 -3.03
CA PRO A 128 -21.28 6.51 -1.60
C PRO A 128 -20.05 5.63 -1.32
N LEU A 129 -19.85 4.57 -2.09
CA LEU A 129 -18.69 3.67 -1.93
C LEU A 129 -17.39 4.36 -2.36
N SER A 130 -17.41 5.16 -3.42
CA SER A 130 -16.24 5.91 -3.86
C SER A 130 -15.81 6.96 -2.82
N PHE A 131 -16.78 7.58 -2.15
CA PHE A 131 -16.49 8.49 -1.04
C PHE A 131 -15.89 7.76 0.17
N MET A 132 -16.45 6.61 0.55
CA MET A 132 -15.88 5.77 1.62
C MET A 132 -14.48 5.29 1.27
N TRP A 133 -14.24 4.89 0.01
CA TRP A 133 -12.91 4.52 -0.47
C TRP A 133 -11.90 5.67 -0.33
N PHE A 134 -12.28 6.88 -0.72
CA PHE A 134 -11.44 8.06 -0.56
C PHE A 134 -11.08 8.35 0.90
N VAL A 135 -12.05 8.24 1.82
CA VAL A 135 -11.81 8.40 3.25
C VAL A 135 -10.85 7.33 3.80
N THR A 136 -11.02 6.07 3.39
CA THR A 136 -10.12 4.98 3.82
C THR A 136 -8.69 5.15 3.29
N CYS A 137 -8.52 5.64 2.06
CA CYS A 137 -7.19 5.95 1.50
C CYS A 137 -6.47 7.05 2.29
N ILE A 138 -7.18 8.12 2.67
CA ILE A 138 -6.60 9.19 3.51
C ILE A 138 -6.20 8.64 4.87
N ALA A 139 -7.05 7.84 5.49
CA ALA A 139 -6.80 7.26 6.80
C ALA A 139 -5.63 6.25 6.80
N GLU A 140 -5.47 5.48 5.72
CA GLU A 140 -4.34 4.56 5.53
C GLU A 140 -3.00 5.30 5.45
N THR A 141 -2.97 6.45 4.77
CA THR A 141 -1.75 7.27 4.65
C THR A 141 -1.35 7.99 5.93
N ASN A 142 -2.04 7.80 7.03
CA ASN A 142 -1.79 8.42 8.35
C ASN A 142 -1.80 9.96 8.34
N ARG A 143 -2.62 10.56 7.50
CA ARG A 143 -2.83 12.02 7.41
C ARG A 143 -4.26 12.44 7.77
#